data_b54ae3a5ba7049c41e04fab33b2b5b18
#
_entry.id   b54ae3a5ba7049c41e04fab33b2b5b18
#
_cell.length_a   1.000
_cell.length_b   1.000
_cell.length_c   1.000
_cell.angle_alpha   90.00
_cell.angle_beta   90.00
_cell.angle_gamma   90.00
#
_symmetry.space_group_name_H-M   'P 1'
#
loop_
_entity.id
_entity.type
_entity.pdbx_description
1 polymer ?
#
loop_
_entity_poly.entity_id
_entity_poly.type
_entity_poly.pdbx_seq_one_letter_code
_entity_poly.pdbx_strand_id
1 'polypeptide(L)'
;MISISLPVDKYRPSSLSSLLVEGLGAYPESVWLGSNYLCLFDSQNTVESLQPDFKTLMSLPDGLGVIVTAPSSKSEYDFVSRYFAPRIGIDEDHATGSAHCMLVPFWAKRLSRSKLDAFQASPRGGLFRGEVLGEKVRLRGNTEEFLKGTIRL
;
A
#
# COMPACT_ATOMS: atom_id res chain seq x y z
N MET A 1 20.77 -1.72 -2.11
CA MET A 1 19.44 -1.19 -2.46
C MET A 1 19.14 -1.51 -3.90
N ILE A 2 18.03 -2.22 -4.17
CA ILE A 2 17.58 -2.53 -5.55
C ILE A 2 16.53 -1.52 -5.98
N SER A 3 16.47 -1.24 -7.29
CA SER A 3 15.48 -0.36 -7.90
C SER A 3 14.69 -1.12 -8.96
N ILE A 4 13.36 -0.98 -8.93
CA ILE A 4 12.46 -1.51 -9.95
C ILE A 4 11.53 -0.40 -10.44
N SER A 5 11.19 -0.42 -11.74
CA SER A 5 10.22 0.51 -12.32
C SER A 5 8.98 -0.27 -12.75
N LEU A 6 7.83 0.11 -12.22
CA LEU A 6 6.54 -0.52 -12.45
C LEU A 6 5.55 0.50 -13.03
N PRO A 7 4.52 0.09 -13.77
CA PRO A 7 3.45 0.98 -14.20
C PRO A 7 2.72 1.61 -13.02
N VAL A 8 2.24 2.85 -13.18
CA VAL A 8 1.29 3.46 -12.24
C VAL A 8 0.01 2.64 -12.24
N ASP A 9 -0.48 2.28 -11.08
CA ASP A 9 -1.81 1.72 -10.90
C ASP A 9 -2.83 2.87 -10.81
N LYS A 10 -3.62 3.02 -11.88
CA LYS A 10 -4.63 4.09 -12.00
C LYS A 10 -5.83 3.77 -11.11
N TYR A 11 -6.34 4.79 -10.45
CA TYR A 11 -7.45 4.66 -9.51
C TYR A 11 -8.48 5.78 -9.71
N ARG A 12 -9.68 5.54 -9.23
CA ARG A 12 -10.82 6.47 -9.25
C ARG A 12 -11.45 6.54 -7.86
N PRO A 13 -12.13 7.64 -7.50
CA PRO A 13 -12.93 7.69 -6.29
C PRO A 13 -13.94 6.55 -6.25
N SER A 14 -14.13 5.98 -5.08
CA SER A 14 -15.09 4.92 -4.82
C SER A 14 -15.96 5.26 -3.62
N SER A 15 -17.16 4.72 -3.58
CA SER A 15 -18.03 4.84 -2.41
C SER A 15 -17.53 3.98 -1.26
N LEU A 16 -17.72 4.46 -0.05
CA LEU A 16 -17.49 3.68 1.15
C LEU A 16 -18.60 2.63 1.28
N SER A 17 -18.20 1.36 1.33
CA SER A 17 -19.13 0.26 1.58
C SER A 17 -19.15 -0.16 3.05
N SER A 18 -20.26 -0.71 3.52
CA SER A 18 -20.36 -1.29 4.87
C SER A 18 -19.35 -2.42 5.08
N LEU A 19 -19.09 -3.24 4.05
CA LEU A 19 -18.10 -4.31 4.12
C LEU A 19 -16.67 -3.80 4.37
N LEU A 20 -16.29 -2.66 3.79
CA LEU A 20 -14.99 -2.05 4.09
C LEU A 20 -14.90 -1.59 5.55
N VAL A 21 -15.95 -0.93 6.04
CA VAL A 21 -15.99 -0.44 7.43
C VAL A 21 -15.97 -1.62 8.41
N GLU A 22 -16.82 -2.62 8.20
CA GLU A 22 -16.85 -3.83 9.03
C GLU A 22 -15.51 -4.56 8.99
N GLY A 23 -15.01 -4.82 7.79
CA GLY A 23 -13.78 -5.58 7.61
C GLY A 23 -12.53 -4.88 8.15
N LEU A 24 -12.46 -3.55 8.09
CA LEU A 24 -11.36 -2.78 8.66
C LEU A 24 -11.55 -2.48 10.15
N GLY A 25 -12.79 -2.52 10.66
CA GLY A 25 -13.13 -2.12 12.02
C GLY A 25 -13.00 -0.62 12.27
N ALA A 26 -12.96 0.20 11.22
CA ALA A 26 -12.81 1.65 11.29
C ALA A 26 -13.36 2.34 10.04
N TYR A 27 -13.65 3.64 10.16
CA TYR A 27 -14.16 4.48 9.07
C TYR A 27 -13.00 5.21 8.38
N PRO A 28 -12.66 4.91 7.12
CA PRO A 28 -11.73 5.73 6.35
C PRO A 28 -12.36 7.07 5.96
N GLU A 29 -11.54 8.12 5.87
CA GLU A 29 -11.96 9.45 5.41
C GLU A 29 -12.41 9.45 3.95
N SER A 30 -11.78 8.61 3.13
CA SER A 30 -12.07 8.48 1.71
C SER A 30 -11.54 7.18 1.15
N VAL A 31 -12.16 6.74 0.03
CA VAL A 31 -11.88 5.45 -0.61
C VAL A 31 -11.67 5.65 -2.11
N TRP A 32 -10.70 4.96 -2.67
CA TRP A 32 -10.46 4.84 -4.11
C TRP A 32 -10.36 3.38 -4.50
N LEU A 33 -10.58 3.11 -5.78
CA LEU A 33 -10.49 1.79 -6.37
C LEU A 33 -9.63 1.84 -7.64
N GLY A 34 -8.59 1.05 -7.66
CA GLY A 34 -7.77 0.66 -8.80
C GLY A 34 -7.70 -0.86 -8.84
N SER A 35 -6.51 -1.44 -8.97
CA SER A 35 -6.33 -2.89 -8.76
C SER A 35 -6.65 -3.30 -7.32
N ASN A 36 -6.61 -2.37 -6.39
CA ASN A 36 -6.94 -2.56 -4.97
C ASN A 36 -7.86 -1.44 -4.49
N TYR A 37 -8.57 -1.66 -3.38
CA TYR A 37 -9.11 -0.56 -2.60
C TYR A 37 -7.96 0.21 -1.95
N LEU A 38 -8.06 1.55 -1.93
CA LEU A 38 -7.18 2.42 -1.16
C LEU A 38 -8.03 3.24 -0.19
N CYS A 39 -7.83 3.03 1.09
CA CYS A 39 -8.55 3.67 2.19
C CYS A 39 -7.62 4.65 2.91
N LEU A 40 -7.96 5.94 2.87
CA LEU A 40 -7.24 6.98 3.60
C LEU A 40 -7.79 7.11 5.01
N PHE A 41 -6.90 7.15 5.97
CA PHE A 41 -7.18 7.45 7.38
C PHE A 41 -6.50 8.74 7.81
N ASP A 42 -6.96 9.30 8.92
CA ASP A 42 -6.50 10.56 9.50
C ASP A 42 -5.09 10.49 10.10
N SER A 43 -4.71 9.33 10.63
CA SER A 43 -3.49 9.18 11.41
C SER A 43 -2.78 7.84 11.23
N GLN A 44 -1.46 7.88 11.39
CA GLN A 44 -0.62 6.68 11.46
C GLN A 44 -1.09 5.73 12.57
N ASN A 45 -1.44 6.25 13.73
CA ASN A 45 -1.88 5.44 14.86
C ASN A 45 -3.15 4.63 14.51
N THR A 46 -4.09 5.23 13.79
CA THR A 46 -5.28 4.53 13.30
C THR A 46 -4.88 3.36 12.40
N VAL A 47 -4.02 3.58 11.40
CA VAL A 47 -3.55 2.54 10.48
C VAL A 47 -2.84 1.40 11.24
N GLU A 48 -1.95 1.72 12.15
CA GLU A 48 -1.18 0.73 12.92
C GLU A 48 -2.06 -0.08 13.88
N SER A 49 -3.11 0.53 14.43
CA SER A 49 -4.01 -0.13 15.40
C SER A 49 -5.12 -0.97 14.78
N LEU A 50 -5.32 -0.93 13.46
CA LEU A 50 -6.37 -1.72 12.79
C LEU A 50 -6.21 -3.22 13.09
N GLN A 51 -7.37 -3.85 13.38
CA GLN A 51 -7.49 -5.31 13.55
C GLN A 51 -8.51 -5.82 12.54
N PRO A 52 -8.11 -6.08 11.27
CA PRO A 52 -9.05 -6.41 10.22
C PRO A 52 -9.75 -7.75 10.44
N ASP A 53 -11.04 -7.81 10.11
CA ASP A 53 -11.74 -9.07 9.89
C ASP A 53 -11.49 -9.53 8.43
N PHE A 54 -10.52 -10.40 8.26
CA PHE A 54 -10.13 -10.91 6.94
C PHE A 54 -11.24 -11.66 6.24
N LYS A 55 -12.13 -12.33 7.00
CA LYS A 55 -13.28 -13.03 6.43
C LYS A 55 -14.26 -12.06 5.79
N THR A 56 -14.53 -10.94 6.44
CA THR A 56 -15.37 -9.87 5.89
C THR A 56 -14.68 -9.21 4.68
N LEU A 57 -13.38 -8.94 4.74
CA LEU A 57 -12.63 -8.38 3.60
C LEU A 57 -12.61 -9.30 2.37
N MET A 58 -12.64 -10.62 2.55
CA MET A 58 -12.77 -11.58 1.43
C MET A 58 -14.06 -11.41 0.64
N SER A 59 -15.11 -10.87 1.25
CA SER A 59 -16.43 -10.70 0.64
C SER A 59 -16.57 -9.41 -0.18
N LEU A 60 -15.53 -8.59 -0.25
CA LEU A 60 -15.54 -7.38 -1.07
C LEU A 60 -15.73 -7.74 -2.55
N PRO A 61 -16.58 -7.00 -3.29
CA PRO A 61 -16.91 -7.36 -4.67
C PRO A 61 -15.75 -7.15 -5.65
N ASP A 62 -14.91 -6.15 -5.40
CA ASP A 62 -13.84 -5.69 -6.28
C ASP A 62 -12.47 -5.74 -5.60
N GLY A 63 -11.44 -5.41 -6.37
CA GLY A 63 -10.06 -5.29 -5.89
C GLY A 63 -9.41 -6.62 -5.52
N LEU A 64 -8.08 -6.67 -5.62
CA LEU A 64 -7.28 -7.82 -5.17
C LEU A 64 -7.10 -7.81 -3.65
N GLY A 65 -7.04 -6.62 -3.07
CA GLY A 65 -6.86 -6.39 -1.65
C GLY A 65 -7.24 -4.98 -1.23
N VAL A 66 -6.93 -4.67 0.01
CA VAL A 66 -7.21 -3.37 0.64
C VAL A 66 -5.91 -2.75 1.14
N ILE A 67 -5.58 -1.60 0.58
CA ILE A 67 -4.51 -0.72 1.04
C ILE A 67 -5.12 0.25 2.05
N VAL A 68 -4.55 0.33 3.24
CA VAL A 68 -4.87 1.38 4.21
C VAL A 68 -3.67 2.30 4.35
N THR A 69 -3.88 3.61 4.43
CA THR A 69 -2.78 4.58 4.47
C THR A 69 -3.16 5.83 5.25
N ALA A 70 -2.16 6.49 5.81
CA ALA A 70 -2.26 7.76 6.50
C ALA A 70 -0.96 8.59 6.36
N PRO A 71 -0.99 9.91 6.65
CA PRO A 71 0.23 10.68 6.78
C PRO A 71 1.12 10.07 7.87
N SER A 72 2.44 10.11 7.70
CA SER A 72 3.34 9.69 8.77
C SER A 72 3.37 10.72 9.89
N SER A 73 3.43 10.24 11.12
CA SER A 73 3.73 11.06 12.31
C SER A 73 5.24 11.24 12.55
N LYS A 74 6.07 10.51 11.78
CA LYS A 74 7.53 10.53 11.87
C LYS A 74 8.12 11.32 10.71
N SER A 75 9.15 12.11 10.98
CA SER A 75 9.83 12.90 9.94
C SER A 75 10.62 12.08 8.93
N GLU A 76 10.87 10.80 9.21
CA GLU A 76 11.62 9.88 8.35
C GLU A 76 10.83 9.37 7.16
N TYR A 77 9.51 9.44 7.23
CA TYR A 77 8.59 8.96 6.17
C TYR A 77 7.54 10.01 5.86
N ASP A 78 7.09 10.03 4.61
CA ASP A 78 6.00 10.91 4.18
C ASP A 78 4.63 10.30 4.51
N PHE A 79 4.52 8.97 4.40
CA PHE A 79 3.29 8.25 4.71
C PHE A 79 3.55 6.84 5.22
N VAL A 80 2.52 6.28 5.84
CA VAL A 80 2.47 4.88 6.27
C VAL A 80 1.36 4.13 5.56
N SER A 81 1.51 2.81 5.45
CA SER A 81 0.49 1.93 4.86
C SER A 81 0.49 0.55 5.50
N ARG A 82 -0.62 -0.19 5.31
CA ARG A 82 -0.69 -1.66 5.44
C ARG A 82 -1.45 -2.22 4.25
N TYR A 83 -1.25 -3.50 3.95
CA TYR A 83 -1.90 -4.16 2.82
C TYR A 83 -2.49 -5.50 3.22
N PHE A 84 -3.80 -5.64 3.03
CA PHE A 84 -4.57 -6.83 3.36
C PHE A 84 -5.13 -7.45 2.08
N ALA A 85 -4.82 -8.72 1.82
CA ALA A 85 -5.23 -9.41 0.59
C ALA A 85 -5.71 -10.85 0.84
N PRO A 86 -6.69 -11.04 1.76
CA PRO A 86 -7.16 -12.38 2.10
C PRO A 86 -7.79 -13.11 0.90
N ARG A 87 -8.33 -12.39 -0.09
CA ARG A 87 -8.89 -12.99 -1.33
C ARG A 87 -7.87 -13.76 -2.15
N ILE A 88 -6.61 -13.39 -2.07
CA ILE A 88 -5.51 -14.10 -2.78
C ILE A 88 -4.67 -14.96 -1.84
N GLY A 89 -5.19 -15.25 -0.64
CA GLY A 89 -4.58 -16.15 0.33
C GLY A 89 -3.52 -15.51 1.23
N ILE A 90 -3.44 -14.20 1.30
CA ILE A 90 -2.49 -13.46 2.14
C ILE A 90 -3.27 -12.51 3.04
N ASP A 91 -3.39 -12.81 4.33
CA ASP A 91 -4.12 -11.95 5.26
C ASP A 91 -3.50 -10.56 5.33
N GLU A 92 -2.20 -10.46 5.57
CA GLU A 92 -1.44 -9.22 5.51
C GLU A 92 -0.07 -9.45 4.84
N ASP A 93 0.24 -8.68 3.81
CA ASP A 93 1.57 -8.72 3.18
C ASP A 93 2.53 -7.75 3.87
N HIS A 94 3.75 -8.22 4.07
CA HIS A 94 4.76 -7.50 4.83
C HIS A 94 5.34 -6.28 4.11
N ALA A 95 5.52 -6.35 2.79
CA ALA A 95 6.12 -5.27 2.00
C ALA A 95 5.71 -5.41 0.53
N THR A 96 4.72 -4.60 0.12
CA THR A 96 3.99 -4.77 -1.12
C THR A 96 4.37 -3.73 -2.17
N GLY A 97 5.25 -4.10 -3.09
CA GLY A 97 5.67 -3.20 -4.17
C GLY A 97 4.52 -2.77 -5.08
N SER A 98 3.60 -3.68 -5.44
CA SER A 98 2.44 -3.37 -6.28
C SER A 98 1.48 -2.36 -5.63
N ALA A 99 1.25 -2.43 -4.33
CA ALA A 99 0.45 -1.43 -3.60
C ALA A 99 1.07 -0.03 -3.69
N HIS A 100 2.40 0.05 -3.72
CA HIS A 100 3.12 1.32 -3.86
C HIS A 100 3.02 1.93 -5.27
N CYS A 101 2.62 1.15 -6.28
CA CYS A 101 2.28 1.69 -7.62
C CYS A 101 1.01 2.55 -7.61
N MET A 102 0.17 2.40 -6.59
CA MET A 102 -1.00 3.25 -6.32
C MET A 102 -0.70 4.31 -5.27
N LEU A 103 -0.04 3.93 -4.17
CA LEU A 103 0.27 4.81 -3.04
C LEU A 103 1.21 5.97 -3.40
N VAL A 104 2.29 5.70 -4.15
CA VAL A 104 3.27 6.75 -4.47
C VAL A 104 2.67 7.86 -5.33
N PRO A 105 1.92 7.58 -6.42
CA PRO A 105 1.23 8.63 -7.15
C PRO A 105 0.15 9.35 -6.33
N PHE A 106 -0.57 8.63 -5.49
CA PHE A 106 -1.58 9.19 -4.60
C PHE A 106 -0.99 10.25 -3.64
N TRP A 107 0.08 9.91 -2.96
CA TRP A 107 0.74 10.81 -2.01
C TRP A 107 1.57 11.88 -2.69
N ALA A 108 2.19 11.58 -3.85
CA ALA A 108 2.91 12.56 -4.66
C ALA A 108 2.03 13.75 -5.05
N LYS A 109 0.79 13.46 -5.47
CA LYS A 109 -0.21 14.48 -5.79
C LYS A 109 -0.61 15.30 -4.56
N ARG A 110 -0.84 14.65 -3.42
CA ARG A 110 -1.27 15.31 -2.17
C ARG A 110 -0.18 16.20 -1.57
N LEU A 111 1.07 15.75 -1.65
CA LEU A 111 2.22 16.46 -1.06
C LEU A 111 2.93 17.37 -2.07
N SER A 112 2.50 17.39 -3.34
CA SER A 112 3.15 18.14 -4.44
C SER A 112 4.65 17.82 -4.56
N ARG A 113 5.00 16.53 -4.42
CA ARG A 113 6.37 16.00 -4.48
C ARG A 113 6.41 14.74 -5.33
N SER A 114 7.48 14.55 -6.12
CA SER A 114 7.65 13.35 -6.94
C SER A 114 8.41 12.21 -6.24
N LYS A 115 9.16 12.52 -5.18
CA LYS A 115 9.96 11.57 -4.41
C LYS A 115 9.43 11.50 -2.99
N LEU A 116 9.19 10.29 -2.52
CA LEU A 116 8.59 10.02 -1.23
C LEU A 116 9.27 8.85 -0.53
N ASP A 117 9.40 8.97 0.78
CA ASP A 117 9.79 7.88 1.66
C ASP A 117 8.53 7.32 2.34
N ALA A 118 8.39 5.99 2.35
CA ALA A 118 7.20 5.30 2.84
C ALA A 118 7.56 4.16 3.78
N PHE A 119 6.71 3.93 4.77
CA PHE A 119 6.81 2.80 5.67
C PHE A 119 5.53 1.95 5.61
N GLN A 120 5.67 0.67 5.23
CA GLN A 120 4.58 -0.30 5.36
C GLN A 120 4.65 -0.90 6.76
N ALA A 121 3.64 -0.54 7.59
CA ALA A 121 3.59 -0.82 9.01
C ALA A 121 3.02 -2.22 9.32
N SER A 122 3.47 -3.24 8.59
CA SER A 122 3.19 -4.63 8.90
C SER A 122 4.02 -5.12 10.11
N PRO A 123 3.75 -6.29 10.68
CA PRO A 123 4.54 -6.82 11.80
C PRO A 123 6.05 -6.89 11.55
N ARG A 124 6.47 -7.15 10.30
CA ARG A 124 7.89 -7.12 9.90
C ARG A 124 8.38 -5.72 9.58
N GLY A 125 7.50 -4.88 9.05
CA GLY A 125 7.83 -3.59 8.48
C GLY A 125 8.47 -3.67 7.08
N GLY A 126 8.31 -2.61 6.30
CA GLY A 126 8.94 -2.45 4.98
C GLY A 126 9.19 -0.99 4.66
N LEU A 127 10.41 -0.67 4.23
CA LEU A 127 10.82 0.66 3.81
C LEU A 127 10.84 0.75 2.29
N PHE A 128 10.21 1.79 1.75
CA PHE A 128 10.20 2.08 0.33
C PHE A 128 10.61 3.53 0.07
N ARG A 129 11.40 3.73 -0.97
CA ARG A 129 11.58 5.03 -1.61
C ARG A 129 10.91 5.00 -2.96
N GLY A 130 9.88 5.81 -3.13
CA GLY A 130 9.10 5.89 -4.34
C GLY A 130 9.37 7.18 -5.12
N GLU A 131 9.37 7.07 -6.44
CA GLU A 131 9.49 8.23 -7.33
C GLU A 131 8.53 8.08 -8.50
N VAL A 132 7.71 9.12 -8.74
CA VAL A 132 6.81 9.16 -9.91
C VAL A 132 7.60 9.64 -11.12
N LEU A 133 7.58 8.85 -12.20
CA LEU A 133 8.24 9.10 -13.47
C LEU A 133 7.25 8.96 -14.62
N GLY A 134 6.40 9.98 -14.83
CA GLY A 134 5.31 9.93 -15.79
C GLY A 134 4.32 8.80 -15.48
N GLU A 135 4.19 7.82 -16.36
CA GLU A 135 3.30 6.65 -16.20
C GLU A 135 3.94 5.48 -15.41
N LYS A 136 5.08 5.72 -14.78
CA LYS A 136 5.80 4.71 -14.00
C LYS A 136 6.09 5.19 -12.60
N VAL A 137 6.18 4.23 -11.69
CA VAL A 137 6.70 4.42 -10.33
C VAL A 137 8.02 3.66 -10.24
N ARG A 138 9.06 4.37 -9.83
CA ARG A 138 10.33 3.74 -9.45
C ARG A 138 10.30 3.48 -7.95
N LEU A 139 10.43 2.23 -7.57
CA LEU A 139 10.54 1.81 -6.18
C LEU A 139 11.97 1.37 -5.88
N ARG A 140 12.45 1.74 -4.70
CA ARG A 140 13.73 1.30 -4.16
C ARG A 140 13.51 0.73 -2.77
N GLY A 141 14.17 -0.39 -2.50
CA GLY A 141 14.14 -1.07 -1.20
C GLY A 141 15.49 -1.67 -0.84
N ASN A 142 15.70 -1.94 0.43
CA ASN A 142 16.86 -2.67 0.89
C ASN A 142 16.68 -4.16 0.58
N THR A 143 17.75 -4.80 0.14
CA THR A 143 17.78 -6.23 -0.18
C THR A 143 19.12 -6.81 0.25
N GLU A 144 19.11 -8.10 0.59
CA GLU A 144 20.30 -8.89 0.82
C GLU A 144 20.41 -9.97 -0.25
N GLU A 145 21.63 -10.24 -0.74
CA GLU A 145 21.89 -11.34 -1.66
C GLU A 145 21.89 -12.65 -0.86
N PHE A 146 20.87 -13.48 -1.11
CA PHE A 146 20.76 -14.79 -0.47
C PHE A 146 21.40 -15.90 -1.28
N LEU A 147 21.29 -15.83 -2.61
CA LEU A 147 21.80 -16.84 -3.54
C LEU A 147 22.22 -16.21 -4.86
N LYS A 148 23.38 -16.61 -5.38
CA LYS A 148 23.82 -16.33 -6.74
C LYS A 148 24.06 -17.64 -7.48
N GLY A 149 23.47 -17.79 -8.67
CA GLY A 149 23.59 -19.01 -9.45
C GLY A 149 23.51 -18.76 -10.94
N THR A 150 23.80 -19.79 -11.74
CA THR A 150 23.70 -19.77 -13.21
C THR A 150 22.69 -20.82 -13.64
N ILE A 151 21.72 -20.42 -14.47
CA ILE A 151 20.76 -21.34 -15.12
C ILE A 151 21.26 -21.52 -16.56
N ARG A 152 21.43 -22.75 -17.00
CA ARG A 152 21.63 -23.10 -18.42
C ARG A 152 20.27 -23.50 -18.98
N LEU A 153 19.83 -22.78 -20.00
CA LEU A 153 18.63 -23.06 -20.78
C LEU A 153 18.96 -23.96 -21.97
#